data_8548ce94bf6831ee52a293c824d94bca
#
_entry.id   8548ce94bf6831ee52a293c824d94bca
#
_cell.length_a   1.000
_cell.length_b   1.000
_cell.length_c   1.000
_cell.angle_alpha   90.00
_cell.angle_beta   90.00
_cell.angle_gamma   90.00
#
_symmetry.space_group_name_H-M   'P 1'
#
loop_
_entity.id
_entity.type
_entity.pdbx_description
1 polymer ?
#
loop_
_entity_poly.entity_id
_entity_poly.type
_entity_poly.pdbx_seq_one_letter_code
_entity_poly.pdbx_strand_id
1 'polypeptide(L)'
;MKYMLKMSALSLLSAAVAVGCSQTPTEKASPSTPTTSAVKTVDIHAVSATGIEQKIGTVHLQDSPQGLVIQTNLTQLTPGEHGFHIHEKGSCEPAEKDGKMGAALAAGSHFNPQQAPHHGTPTTGHLGDLPLLAVDSNGNANTSSVAPRLKLADIQGLAIMVHAGGDNYSDTPKALGGGGDRVACGVI
;
A
#
# COMPACT_ATOMS: atom_id res chain seq x y z
N MET A 1 72.70 -5.40 -25.06
CA MET A 1 73.84 -6.33 -25.23
C MET A 1 73.34 -7.77 -25.08
N LYS A 2 73.53 -8.55 -26.17
CA LYS A 2 73.51 -10.02 -26.34
C LYS A 2 72.20 -10.79 -26.09
N TYR A 3 71.63 -11.07 -27.21
CA TYR A 3 71.11 -12.32 -27.80
C TYR A 3 71.30 -13.60 -27.00
N MET A 4 70.26 -14.46 -26.90
CA MET A 4 70.42 -15.83 -27.38
C MET A 4 69.04 -16.50 -27.65
N LEU A 5 68.91 -16.84 -28.91
CA LEU A 5 67.90 -17.65 -29.58
C LEU A 5 68.17 -19.15 -29.23
N LYS A 6 67.17 -19.93 -28.90
CA LYS A 6 67.19 -21.40 -29.10
C LYS A 6 65.84 -21.90 -29.59
N MET A 7 65.84 -22.34 -30.80
CA MET A 7 64.83 -23.20 -31.45
C MET A 7 65.01 -24.65 -30.98
N SER A 8 63.95 -25.40 -30.92
CA SER A 8 63.74 -26.85 -31.22
C SER A 8 62.49 -27.29 -30.44
N ALA A 9 61.59 -28.11 -30.87
CA ALA A 9 61.39 -28.94 -32.02
C ALA A 9 59.92 -29.37 -32.01
N LEU A 10 59.43 -29.61 -33.18
CA LEU A 10 58.12 -30.07 -33.59
C LEU A 10 57.83 -31.52 -33.07
N SER A 11 56.64 -31.74 -32.46
CA SER A 11 56.06 -33.08 -32.32
C SER A 11 54.55 -33.00 -32.56
N LEU A 12 54.12 -33.46 -33.69
CA LEU A 12 52.73 -33.71 -34.04
C LEU A 12 52.21 -34.91 -33.23
N LEU A 13 51.16 -34.73 -32.44
CA LEU A 13 50.37 -35.82 -31.91
C LEU A 13 48.91 -35.58 -32.29
N SER A 14 48.37 -36.38 -33.17
CA SER A 14 46.98 -36.40 -33.57
C SER A 14 46.15 -36.97 -32.44
N ALA A 15 45.19 -36.19 -31.89
CA ALA A 15 44.20 -36.70 -30.98
C ALA A 15 42.80 -36.46 -31.57
N ALA A 16 42.06 -37.54 -31.70
CA ALA A 16 40.71 -37.61 -32.20
C ALA A 16 39.74 -36.76 -31.39
N VAL A 17 38.99 -35.88 -32.07
CA VAL A 17 37.90 -35.13 -31.48
C VAL A 17 36.66 -36.01 -31.39
N ALA A 18 36.31 -36.50 -30.23
CA ALA A 18 35.00 -37.05 -29.94
C ALA A 18 34.03 -35.89 -29.71
N VAL A 19 33.15 -35.65 -30.70
CA VAL A 19 32.03 -34.73 -30.55
C VAL A 19 31.00 -35.35 -29.61
N GLY A 20 31.07 -35.05 -28.31
CA GLY A 20 30.04 -35.36 -27.36
C GLY A 20 28.93 -34.31 -27.46
N CYS A 21 27.80 -34.69 -28.03
CA CYS A 21 26.57 -33.88 -27.91
C CYS A 21 26.14 -33.83 -26.43
N SER A 22 26.50 -32.75 -25.76
CA SER A 22 25.98 -32.44 -24.41
C SER A 22 24.54 -31.91 -24.58
N GLN A 23 23.56 -32.79 -24.38
CA GLN A 23 22.16 -32.35 -24.26
C GLN A 23 21.99 -31.68 -22.93
N THR A 24 21.88 -30.37 -22.92
CA THR A 24 21.41 -29.57 -21.77
C THR A 24 19.98 -30.00 -21.46
N PRO A 25 19.66 -30.39 -20.22
CA PRO A 25 18.25 -30.63 -19.86
C PRO A 25 17.50 -29.33 -20.01
N THR A 26 16.54 -29.28 -20.91
CA THR A 26 15.57 -28.19 -20.96
C THR A 26 14.72 -28.27 -19.69
N GLU A 27 15.00 -27.40 -18.73
CA GLU A 27 14.18 -27.23 -17.53
C GLU A 27 12.79 -26.81 -17.99
N LYS A 28 11.86 -27.76 -17.87
CA LYS A 28 10.45 -27.54 -18.17
C LYS A 28 9.92 -26.54 -17.15
N ALA A 29 9.76 -25.27 -17.56
CA ALA A 29 9.13 -24.26 -16.75
C ALA A 29 7.77 -24.80 -16.28
N SER A 30 7.66 -25.02 -14.96
CA SER A 30 6.41 -25.40 -14.31
C SER A 30 5.42 -24.25 -14.51
N PRO A 31 4.19 -24.48 -14.98
CA PRO A 31 3.22 -23.41 -15.09
C PRO A 31 2.97 -22.84 -13.70
N SER A 32 3.34 -21.57 -13.48
CA SER A 32 2.98 -20.83 -12.28
C SER A 32 1.47 -20.69 -12.26
N THR A 33 0.83 -21.44 -11.39
CA THR A 33 -0.60 -21.25 -11.08
C THR A 33 -0.76 -19.79 -10.63
N PRO A 34 -1.69 -19.02 -11.21
CA PRO A 34 -1.95 -17.67 -10.72
C PRO A 34 -2.47 -17.79 -9.28
N THR A 35 -1.65 -17.39 -8.33
CA THR A 35 -2.07 -17.26 -6.93
C THR A 35 -3.07 -16.12 -6.90
N THR A 36 -4.36 -16.42 -6.83
CA THR A 36 -5.40 -15.44 -6.58
C THR A 36 -5.13 -14.87 -5.19
N SER A 37 -4.64 -13.63 -5.11
CA SER A 37 -4.44 -12.95 -3.82
C SER A 37 -5.78 -12.86 -3.09
N ALA A 38 -5.79 -13.24 -1.81
CA ALA A 38 -6.99 -13.18 -0.99
C ALA A 38 -7.49 -11.74 -0.88
N VAL A 39 -8.80 -11.56 -0.97
CA VAL A 39 -9.46 -10.27 -0.74
C VAL A 39 -9.83 -10.17 0.73
N LYS A 40 -9.40 -9.10 1.39
CA LYS A 40 -9.83 -8.73 2.73
C LYS A 40 -10.97 -7.72 2.61
N THR A 41 -12.10 -8.01 3.21
CA THR A 41 -13.23 -7.08 3.34
C THR A 41 -13.18 -6.41 4.71
N VAL A 42 -13.32 -5.10 4.72
CA VAL A 42 -13.36 -4.25 5.92
C VAL A 42 -14.71 -3.55 5.97
N ASP A 43 -15.43 -3.71 7.06
CA ASP A 43 -16.66 -2.97 7.32
C ASP A 43 -16.32 -1.56 7.76
N ILE A 44 -16.96 -0.56 7.13
CA ILE A 44 -16.74 0.86 7.42
C ILE A 44 -17.98 1.42 8.11
N HIS A 45 -17.73 2.08 9.23
CA HIS A 45 -18.74 2.71 10.07
C HIS A 45 -18.55 4.21 10.10
N ALA A 46 -19.64 4.96 10.16
CA ALA A 46 -19.60 6.35 10.56
C ALA A 46 -19.08 6.44 12.00
N VAL A 47 -18.36 7.51 12.31
CA VAL A 47 -17.79 7.73 13.66
C VAL A 47 -18.05 9.16 14.13
N SER A 48 -18.23 9.30 15.45
CA SER A 48 -18.41 10.59 16.12
C SER A 48 -17.62 10.65 17.44
N ALA A 49 -17.67 11.78 18.11
CA ALA A 49 -17.09 11.92 19.45
C ALA A 49 -17.76 11.04 20.50
N THR A 50 -18.94 10.47 20.20
CA THR A 50 -19.68 9.59 21.09
C THR A 50 -19.47 8.10 20.82
N GLY A 51 -18.86 7.73 19.69
CA GLY A 51 -18.53 6.33 19.39
C GLY A 51 -18.61 5.98 17.92
N ILE A 52 -18.59 4.66 17.68
CA ILE A 52 -18.81 4.03 16.39
C ILE A 52 -20.32 4.00 16.13
N GLU A 53 -20.71 4.39 14.93
CA GLU A 53 -22.12 4.50 14.53
C GLU A 53 -22.50 3.42 13.50
N GLN A 54 -23.50 3.70 12.66
CA GLN A 54 -23.98 2.75 11.65
C GLN A 54 -22.91 2.42 10.62
N LYS A 55 -22.98 1.21 10.10
CA LYS A 55 -22.19 0.79 8.94
C LYS A 55 -22.65 1.57 7.71
N ILE A 56 -21.70 2.14 7.00
CA ILE A 56 -21.91 2.91 5.77
C ILE A 56 -21.40 2.22 4.52
N GLY A 57 -20.81 1.04 4.64
CA GLY A 57 -20.35 0.25 3.50
C GLY A 57 -19.15 -0.63 3.80
N THR A 58 -18.40 -0.96 2.74
CA THR A 58 -17.23 -1.83 2.81
C THR A 58 -16.08 -1.28 1.98
N VAL A 59 -14.86 -1.66 2.39
CA VAL A 59 -13.65 -1.54 1.60
C VAL A 59 -13.10 -2.94 1.35
N HIS A 60 -12.75 -3.25 0.10
CA HIS A 60 -12.07 -4.49 -0.27
C HIS A 60 -10.60 -4.18 -0.56
N LEU A 61 -9.73 -4.94 0.07
CA LEU A 61 -8.28 -4.81 -0.03
C LEU A 61 -7.70 -6.07 -0.66
N GLN A 62 -6.89 -5.92 -1.69
CA GLN A 62 -6.28 -7.05 -2.40
C GLN A 62 -4.87 -6.69 -2.87
N ASP A 63 -3.91 -7.58 -2.63
CA ASP A 63 -2.57 -7.42 -3.17
C ASP A 63 -2.54 -7.60 -4.70
N SER A 64 -1.77 -6.73 -5.35
CA SER A 64 -1.49 -6.79 -6.78
C SER A 64 0.01 -6.58 -7.06
N PRO A 65 0.48 -6.85 -8.30
CA PRO A 65 1.84 -6.50 -8.69
C PRO A 65 2.16 -5.00 -8.56
N GLN A 66 1.15 -4.12 -8.68
CA GLN A 66 1.30 -2.67 -8.61
C GLN A 66 1.22 -2.11 -7.18
N GLY A 67 0.88 -2.91 -6.19
CA GLY A 67 0.65 -2.51 -4.81
C GLY A 67 -0.67 -3.05 -4.25
N LEU A 68 -1.16 -2.42 -3.20
CA LEU A 68 -2.45 -2.76 -2.60
C LEU A 68 -3.58 -2.08 -3.40
N VAL A 69 -4.46 -2.88 -3.98
CA VAL A 69 -5.71 -2.41 -4.60
C VAL A 69 -6.73 -2.18 -3.50
N ILE A 70 -7.37 -1.02 -3.53
CA ILE A 70 -8.38 -0.56 -2.58
C ILE A 70 -9.65 -0.28 -3.36
N GLN A 71 -10.68 -1.06 -3.13
CA GLN A 71 -12.00 -0.87 -3.74
C GLN A 71 -12.99 -0.44 -2.67
N THR A 72 -13.62 0.70 -2.85
CA THR A 72 -14.60 1.24 -1.91
C THR A 72 -16.01 1.04 -2.44
N ASN A 73 -16.94 0.74 -1.52
CA ASN A 73 -18.37 0.75 -1.73
C ASN A 73 -19.00 1.37 -0.49
N LEU A 74 -18.95 2.70 -0.43
CA LEU A 74 -19.40 3.50 0.72
C LEU A 74 -20.55 4.41 0.33
N THR A 75 -21.37 4.74 1.30
CA THR A 75 -22.53 5.63 1.16
C THR A 75 -22.57 6.61 2.32
N GLN A 76 -23.48 7.59 2.29
CA GLN A 76 -23.74 8.52 3.38
C GLN A 76 -22.56 9.45 3.75
N LEU A 77 -21.62 9.62 2.82
CA LEU A 77 -20.55 10.60 2.95
C LEU A 77 -20.96 11.94 2.36
N THR A 78 -20.33 13.02 2.75
CA THR A 78 -20.51 14.31 2.08
C THR A 78 -19.90 14.27 0.68
N PRO A 79 -20.55 14.85 -0.33
CA PRO A 79 -19.96 14.94 -1.68
C PRO A 79 -18.65 15.73 -1.69
N GLY A 80 -17.69 15.27 -2.51
CA GLY A 80 -16.40 15.92 -2.69
C GLY A 80 -15.22 14.96 -2.51
N GLU A 81 -14.05 15.54 -2.36
CA GLU A 81 -12.81 14.79 -2.09
C GLU A 81 -12.54 14.72 -0.60
N HIS A 82 -12.15 13.54 -0.12
CA HIS A 82 -11.86 13.28 1.27
C HIS A 82 -10.45 12.73 1.45
N GLY A 83 -9.77 13.16 2.52
CA GLY A 83 -8.56 12.53 3.00
C GLY A 83 -8.85 11.07 3.37
N PHE A 84 -8.01 10.16 2.92
CA PHE A 84 -8.18 8.74 3.09
C PHE A 84 -6.85 8.12 3.50
N HIS A 85 -6.80 7.49 4.68
CA HIS A 85 -5.52 7.07 5.26
C HIS A 85 -5.63 5.77 6.04
N ILE A 86 -4.49 5.07 6.16
CA ILE A 86 -4.31 4.03 7.18
C ILE A 86 -3.75 4.68 8.43
N HIS A 87 -4.36 4.39 9.59
CA HIS A 87 -3.95 4.84 10.91
C HIS A 87 -3.24 3.73 11.68
N GLU A 88 -2.33 4.11 12.58
CA GLU A 88 -1.35 3.23 13.23
C GLU A 88 -1.93 2.23 14.24
N LYS A 89 -3.18 2.41 14.68
CA LYS A 89 -3.85 1.52 15.65
C LYS A 89 -5.19 1.04 15.13
N GLY A 90 -5.48 -0.25 15.32
CA GLY A 90 -6.73 -0.88 14.92
C GLY A 90 -7.89 -0.56 15.86
N SER A 91 -8.26 0.70 15.94
CA SER A 91 -9.39 1.14 16.76
C SER A 91 -10.15 2.27 16.07
N CYS A 92 -11.46 2.20 16.09
CA CYS A 92 -12.35 3.28 15.65
C CYS A 92 -13.00 4.03 16.82
N GLU A 93 -12.58 3.72 18.04
CA GLU A 93 -13.14 4.34 19.25
C GLU A 93 -12.75 5.82 19.35
N PRO A 94 -13.64 6.66 19.92
CA PRO A 94 -13.29 8.03 20.27
C PRO A 94 -12.22 8.04 21.35
N ALA A 95 -11.45 9.12 21.41
CA ALA A 95 -10.52 9.36 22.49
C ALA A 95 -10.41 10.86 22.77
N GLU A 96 -9.89 11.20 23.93
CA GLU A 96 -9.66 12.57 24.33
C GLU A 96 -8.35 13.10 23.74
N LYS A 97 -8.38 14.31 23.21
CA LYS A 97 -7.22 15.11 22.84
C LYS A 97 -7.46 16.56 23.24
N ASP A 98 -6.52 17.14 23.96
CA ASP A 98 -6.59 18.55 24.43
C ASP A 98 -7.91 18.88 25.20
N GLY A 99 -8.37 17.95 26.02
CA GLY A 99 -9.59 18.11 26.86
C GLY A 99 -10.89 17.93 26.08
N LYS A 100 -10.87 17.46 24.84
CA LYS A 100 -12.05 17.22 23.99
C LYS A 100 -12.08 15.80 23.43
N MET A 101 -13.25 15.16 23.51
CA MET A 101 -13.48 13.90 22.81
C MET A 101 -13.54 14.15 21.30
N GLY A 102 -12.85 13.30 20.54
CA GLY A 102 -12.87 13.33 19.10
C GLY A 102 -13.11 11.94 18.49
N ALA A 103 -13.76 11.92 17.34
CA ALA A 103 -14.12 10.71 16.61
C ALA A 103 -12.89 9.89 16.26
N ALA A 104 -12.92 8.58 16.53
CA ALA A 104 -11.90 7.60 16.17
C ALA A 104 -10.45 8.02 16.55
N LEU A 105 -10.26 8.90 17.53
CA LEU A 105 -8.92 9.35 17.92
C LEU A 105 -8.06 8.24 18.53
N ALA A 106 -8.66 7.15 19.01
CA ALA A 106 -7.93 5.96 19.48
C ALA A 106 -7.13 5.28 18.36
N ALA A 107 -7.44 5.53 17.08
CA ALA A 107 -6.66 5.05 15.93
C ALA A 107 -5.25 5.65 15.84
N GLY A 108 -4.96 6.70 16.57
CA GLY A 108 -3.65 7.36 16.54
C GLY A 108 -3.43 8.23 15.30
N SER A 109 -2.18 8.34 14.88
CA SER A 109 -1.73 9.09 13.70
C SER A 109 -1.77 8.24 12.42
N HIS A 110 -1.41 8.82 11.28
CA HIS A 110 -1.20 8.07 10.04
C HIS A 110 -0.13 7.00 10.25
N PHE A 111 -0.32 5.84 9.64
CA PHE A 111 0.65 4.75 9.70
C PHE A 111 1.96 5.16 9.03
N ASN A 112 3.01 5.31 9.82
CA ASN A 112 4.31 5.83 9.40
C ASN A 112 5.49 5.04 10.01
N PRO A 113 5.62 3.74 9.71
CA PRO A 113 6.67 2.90 10.28
C PRO A 113 8.08 3.31 9.84
N GLN A 114 8.20 3.99 8.71
CA GLN A 114 9.46 4.47 8.14
C GLN A 114 9.87 5.85 8.65
N GLN A 115 9.05 6.47 9.52
CA GLN A 115 9.28 7.80 10.08
C GLN A 115 9.53 8.87 8.99
N ALA A 116 8.77 8.82 7.88
CA ALA A 116 8.78 9.88 6.88
C ALA A 116 8.45 11.21 7.57
N PRO A 117 9.23 12.28 7.32
CA PRO A 117 9.11 13.52 8.10
C PRO A 117 7.86 14.32 7.77
N HIS A 118 7.23 14.05 6.64
CA HIS A 118 6.12 14.83 6.11
C HIS A 118 5.00 13.94 5.56
N HIS A 119 3.79 14.43 5.70
CA HIS A 119 2.63 13.96 4.95
C HIS A 119 2.83 14.22 3.45
N GLY A 120 2.29 13.35 2.60
CA GLY A 120 2.48 13.49 1.16
C GLY A 120 1.61 12.56 0.33
N THR A 121 2.02 12.35 -0.90
CA THR A 121 1.32 11.45 -1.82
C THR A 121 1.50 9.97 -1.41
N PRO A 122 0.68 9.05 -1.94
CA PRO A 122 0.87 7.61 -1.72
C PRO A 122 2.26 7.06 -2.10
N THR A 123 3.05 7.84 -2.83
CA THR A 123 4.42 7.46 -3.24
C THR A 123 5.53 8.12 -2.42
N THR A 124 5.25 9.22 -1.72
CA THR A 124 6.29 10.04 -1.07
C THR A 124 6.07 10.31 0.42
N GLY A 125 4.82 10.33 0.89
CA GLY A 125 4.43 10.64 2.27
C GLY A 125 4.57 9.49 3.26
N HIS A 126 3.79 9.53 4.32
CA HIS A 126 3.65 8.43 5.26
C HIS A 126 3.22 7.17 4.50
N LEU A 127 3.54 6.00 5.02
CA LEU A 127 3.14 4.75 4.34
C LEU A 127 1.61 4.59 4.29
N GLY A 128 0.91 5.17 5.28
CA GLY A 128 -0.54 5.19 5.37
C GLY A 128 -1.25 6.24 4.52
N ASP A 129 -0.53 7.12 3.81
CA ASP A 129 -1.14 8.12 2.93
C ASP A 129 -1.66 7.45 1.66
N LEU A 130 -2.97 7.49 1.45
CA LEU A 130 -3.66 6.82 0.33
C LEU A 130 -4.09 7.84 -0.74
N PRO A 131 -4.47 7.38 -1.95
CA PRO A 131 -5.16 8.25 -2.89
C PRO A 131 -6.45 8.80 -2.27
N LEU A 132 -6.76 10.07 -2.58
CA LEU A 132 -8.01 10.72 -2.19
C LEU A 132 -9.23 9.83 -2.47
N LEU A 133 -10.21 9.90 -1.58
CA LEU A 133 -11.50 9.26 -1.77
C LEU A 133 -12.47 10.26 -2.42
N ALA A 134 -12.85 10.01 -3.66
CA ALA A 134 -13.86 10.80 -4.35
C ALA A 134 -15.27 10.31 -3.99
N VAL A 135 -16.11 11.22 -3.55
CA VAL A 135 -17.52 10.98 -3.20
C VAL A 135 -18.41 11.74 -4.19
N ASP A 136 -19.35 11.03 -4.79
CA ASP A 136 -20.28 11.59 -5.78
C ASP A 136 -21.34 12.52 -5.15
N SER A 137 -22.16 13.18 -6.00
CA SER A 137 -23.22 14.09 -5.57
C SER A 137 -24.32 13.42 -4.74
N ASN A 138 -24.38 12.09 -4.72
CA ASN A 138 -25.35 11.31 -3.95
C ASN A 138 -24.77 10.79 -2.63
N GLY A 139 -23.52 11.14 -2.32
CA GLY A 139 -22.83 10.70 -1.11
C GLY A 139 -22.25 9.28 -1.20
N ASN A 140 -22.00 8.77 -2.41
CA ASN A 140 -21.42 7.45 -2.62
C ASN A 140 -19.95 7.54 -3.03
N ALA A 141 -19.12 6.63 -2.50
CA ALA A 141 -17.74 6.43 -2.91
C ALA A 141 -17.56 4.99 -3.43
N ASN A 142 -17.76 4.82 -4.73
CA ASN A 142 -17.58 3.56 -5.44
C ASN A 142 -16.34 3.68 -6.35
N THR A 143 -15.15 3.61 -5.75
CA THR A 143 -13.88 3.85 -6.42
C THR A 143 -12.94 2.65 -6.34
N SER A 144 -11.96 2.63 -7.23
CA SER A 144 -10.84 1.71 -7.17
C SER A 144 -9.55 2.48 -7.30
N SER A 145 -8.65 2.31 -6.35
CA SER A 145 -7.35 2.97 -6.31
C SER A 145 -6.23 1.98 -5.94
N VAL A 146 -4.98 2.39 -6.11
CA VAL A 146 -3.81 1.59 -5.78
C VAL A 146 -2.90 2.37 -4.85
N ALA A 147 -2.53 1.77 -3.72
CA ALA A 147 -1.47 2.24 -2.84
C ALA A 147 -0.17 1.48 -3.19
N PRO A 148 0.77 2.09 -3.96
CA PRO A 148 1.85 1.34 -4.60
C PRO A 148 2.92 0.84 -3.63
N ARG A 149 3.00 1.42 -2.42
CA ARG A 149 3.98 1.06 -1.39
C ARG A 149 3.45 0.11 -0.34
N LEU A 150 2.13 -0.21 -0.36
CA LEU A 150 1.49 -1.06 0.62
C LEU A 150 1.24 -2.47 0.11
N LYS A 151 1.25 -3.41 1.06
CA LYS A 151 0.71 -4.75 0.95
C LYS A 151 -0.28 -5.01 2.08
N LEU A 152 -1.20 -5.93 1.87
CA LEU A 152 -2.21 -6.28 2.89
C LEU A 152 -1.57 -6.72 4.21
N ALA A 153 -0.43 -7.41 4.14
CA ALA A 153 0.30 -7.86 5.33
C ALA A 153 0.83 -6.71 6.20
N ASP A 154 1.11 -5.54 5.60
CA ASP A 154 1.67 -4.38 6.31
C ASP A 154 0.64 -3.71 7.23
N ILE A 155 -0.65 -3.87 6.94
CA ILE A 155 -1.73 -3.07 7.53
C ILE A 155 -2.77 -3.90 8.30
N GLN A 156 -2.54 -5.20 8.45
CA GLN A 156 -3.44 -6.05 9.26
C GLN A 156 -3.51 -5.56 10.70
N GLY A 157 -4.72 -5.44 11.22
CA GLY A 157 -4.96 -4.96 12.58
C GLY A 157 -4.79 -3.45 12.75
N LEU A 158 -4.65 -2.69 11.67
CA LEU A 158 -4.67 -1.23 11.66
C LEU A 158 -6.07 -0.69 11.33
N ALA A 159 -6.25 0.63 11.31
CA ALA A 159 -7.52 1.23 10.94
C ALA A 159 -7.43 1.97 9.61
N ILE A 160 -8.46 1.84 8.78
CA ILE A 160 -8.67 2.67 7.61
C ILE A 160 -9.63 3.81 7.96
N MET A 161 -9.32 5.03 7.52
CA MET A 161 -9.98 6.26 7.97
C MET A 161 -10.38 7.14 6.79
N VAL A 162 -11.61 7.67 6.84
CA VAL A 162 -12.08 8.75 5.98
C VAL A 162 -12.17 10.03 6.80
N HIS A 163 -11.63 11.13 6.27
CA HIS A 163 -11.65 12.45 6.89
C HIS A 163 -12.76 13.35 6.31
N ALA A 164 -13.15 14.38 7.06
CA ALA A 164 -14.21 15.31 6.65
C ALA A 164 -13.79 16.21 5.49
N GLY A 165 -12.54 16.62 5.46
CA GLY A 165 -11.95 17.45 4.40
C GLY A 165 -11.16 16.63 3.38
N GLY A 166 -10.74 17.31 2.32
CA GLY A 166 -9.85 16.75 1.31
C GLY A 166 -8.42 16.55 1.81
N ASP A 167 -7.52 16.29 0.89
CA ASP A 167 -6.11 16.12 1.16
C ASP A 167 -5.29 16.80 0.06
N ASN A 168 -4.48 17.77 0.44
CA ASN A 168 -3.60 18.47 -0.49
C ASN A 168 -2.21 17.82 -0.63
N TYR A 169 -2.01 16.65 0.01
CA TYR A 169 -0.75 15.90 0.03
C TYR A 169 0.45 16.69 0.56
N SER A 170 0.20 17.60 1.52
CA SER A 170 1.22 18.46 2.11
C SER A 170 0.88 18.79 3.56
N ASP A 171 1.88 19.18 4.35
CA ASP A 171 1.67 19.70 5.71
C ASP A 171 1.30 21.19 5.73
N THR A 172 1.25 21.85 4.58
CA THR A 172 0.91 23.26 4.45
C THR A 172 -0.22 23.48 3.45
N PRO A 173 -1.13 24.44 3.68
CA PRO A 173 -1.23 25.36 4.82
C PRO A 173 -1.77 24.71 6.10
N LYS A 174 -2.23 23.48 6.07
CA LYS A 174 -2.73 22.72 7.21
C LYS A 174 -2.01 21.39 7.30
N ALA A 175 -1.65 20.99 8.51
CA ALA A 175 -0.99 19.71 8.76
C ALA A 175 -1.82 18.52 8.21
N LEU A 176 -1.13 17.47 7.79
CA LEU A 176 -1.71 16.21 7.32
C LEU A 176 -2.75 16.40 6.21
N GLY A 177 -2.40 17.21 5.20
CA GLY A 177 -3.25 17.43 4.03
C GLY A 177 -4.49 18.29 4.26
N GLY A 178 -4.76 18.65 5.52
CA GLY A 178 -5.95 19.41 5.90
C GLY A 178 -7.23 18.59 6.02
N GLY A 179 -7.13 17.25 6.10
CA GLY A 179 -8.27 16.33 6.22
C GLY A 179 -9.24 16.62 7.36
N GLY A 180 -8.73 17.18 8.48
CA GLY A 180 -9.57 17.59 9.61
C GLY A 180 -10.16 16.41 10.37
N ASP A 181 -11.44 16.53 10.73
CA ASP A 181 -12.15 15.54 11.54
C ASP A 181 -12.25 14.19 10.84
N ARG A 182 -12.40 13.13 11.63
CA ARG A 182 -12.63 11.76 11.16
C ARG A 182 -14.12 11.49 11.08
N VAL A 183 -14.60 10.99 9.95
CA VAL A 183 -16.03 10.79 9.71
C VAL A 183 -16.41 9.34 9.50
N ALA A 184 -15.46 8.49 9.07
CA ALA A 184 -15.71 7.06 8.95
C ALA A 184 -14.43 6.26 9.19
N CYS A 185 -14.58 5.05 9.72
CA CYS A 185 -13.49 4.20 10.16
C CYS A 185 -13.85 2.72 10.05
N GLY A 186 -12.84 1.88 9.76
CA GLY A 186 -12.93 0.42 9.83
C GLY A 186 -11.61 -0.20 10.27
N VAL A 187 -11.67 -1.32 10.99
CA VAL A 187 -10.47 -2.08 11.41
C VAL A 187 -10.19 -3.18 10.38
N ILE A 188 -8.95 -3.26 9.90
CA ILE A 188 -8.48 -4.16 8.83
C ILE A 188 -8.20 -5.59 9.35
#